data_e3f8a9241557e328fe29b46873a30de9
#
_entry.id   e3f8a9241557e328fe29b46873a30de9
#
_cell.length_a   1.000
_cell.length_b   1.000
_cell.length_c   1.000
_cell.angle_alpha   90.00
_cell.angle_beta   90.00
_cell.angle_gamma   90.00
#
_symmetry.space_group_name_H-M   'P 1'
#
loop_
_entity.id
_entity.type
_entity.pdbx_description
1 polymer ?
#
loop_
_entity_poly.entity_id
_entity_poly.type
_entity_poly.pdbx_seq_one_letter_code
_entity_poly.pdbx_strand_id
1 'polypeptide(L)'
;GIIMTQATRSALMSVDTTLSANIDATQNYIPVASTTNFSTSVVAEIETTNEVVSFTDISENNFKQSQTFDNGYWQKLRSTVTADATTAPDGTTTADQLTQASGQTSNGLIQVSGGGLSVTNTKTYTISIFAKKGTNRNFLMIKETMGRGTGSSQWFNLNTGAVASVSPSSGSGLTSTISSVGDGWFRCSIKFTADATRTGQCGFTVSENDGNTSNTDDQGFIYIWGAQFEEASTASTYLPTTSSVLVGLTDVTRGVNGTTAATASSGDSIQQLPYALLNVDMPVRLTGLSVSSDGTGAGRL
;
A
#
# COMPACT_ATOMS: atom_id res chain seq x y z
N GLY A 1 -0.14 29.73 22.83
CA GLY A 1 -0.55 29.18 21.54
C GLY A 1 -1.70 30.00 20.97
N ILE A 2 -1.70 30.25 19.67
CA ILE A 2 -2.82 30.92 18.99
C ILE A 2 -3.87 29.84 18.78
N ILE A 3 -5.01 29.97 19.44
CA ILE A 3 -6.17 29.15 19.17
C ILE A 3 -6.88 29.76 17.97
N MET A 4 -6.71 29.14 16.80
CA MET A 4 -7.50 29.53 15.62
C MET A 4 -8.89 28.88 15.70
N THR A 5 -9.92 29.65 15.35
CA THR A 5 -11.26 29.06 15.22
C THR A 5 -11.32 28.16 13.99
N GLN A 6 -12.23 27.19 13.96
CA GLN A 6 -12.43 26.29 12.83
C GLN A 6 -12.63 27.05 11.50
N ALA A 7 -13.37 28.14 11.53
CA ALA A 7 -13.56 28.98 10.34
C ALA A 7 -12.26 29.66 9.86
N THR A 8 -11.36 30.04 10.76
CA THR A 8 -10.05 30.63 10.42
C THR A 8 -9.10 29.57 9.88
N ARG A 9 -9.18 28.34 10.42
CA ARG A 9 -8.41 27.20 9.92
C ARG A 9 -8.84 26.84 8.51
N SER A 10 -10.14 26.70 8.25
CA SER A 10 -10.67 26.37 6.92
C SER A 10 -10.28 27.40 5.84
N ALA A 11 -10.14 28.66 6.19
CA ALA A 11 -9.73 29.71 5.24
C ALA A 11 -8.24 29.66 4.85
N LEU A 12 -7.41 29.01 5.68
CA LEU A 12 -5.97 28.85 5.44
C LEU A 12 -5.60 27.50 4.82
N MET A 13 -6.53 26.55 4.79
CA MET A 13 -6.30 25.18 4.31
C MET A 13 -6.79 25.05 2.88
N SER A 14 -5.88 24.66 1.98
CA SER A 14 -6.19 24.48 0.57
C SER A 14 -6.53 23.04 0.18
N VAL A 15 -6.34 22.08 1.09
CA VAL A 15 -6.51 20.64 0.79
C VAL A 15 -7.19 19.96 1.97
N ASP A 16 -8.37 19.46 1.71
CA ASP A 16 -9.18 18.68 2.64
C ASP A 16 -9.77 17.43 1.95
N THR A 17 -10.10 16.46 2.75
CA THR A 17 -10.82 15.24 2.34
C THR A 17 -11.58 14.69 3.54
N THR A 18 -12.22 13.54 3.39
CA THR A 18 -12.87 12.85 4.50
C THR A 18 -12.26 11.46 4.69
N LEU A 19 -12.40 10.94 5.90
CA LEU A 19 -12.06 9.54 6.18
C LEU A 19 -12.97 8.61 5.36
N SER A 20 -12.39 7.64 4.67
CA SER A 20 -13.17 6.64 3.92
C SER A 20 -13.55 5.41 4.75
N ALA A 21 -12.96 5.26 5.94
CA ALA A 21 -13.28 4.22 6.92
C ALA A 21 -13.05 4.72 8.34
N ASN A 22 -13.61 4.03 9.32
CA ASN A 22 -13.31 4.29 10.73
C ASN A 22 -11.84 4.01 11.02
N ILE A 23 -11.25 4.79 11.92
CA ILE A 23 -9.89 4.57 12.41
C ILE A 23 -9.90 4.41 13.92
N ASP A 24 -8.99 3.60 14.43
CA ASP A 24 -8.70 3.51 15.85
C ASP A 24 -7.49 4.39 16.22
N ALA A 25 -7.19 4.48 17.51
CA ALA A 25 -6.09 5.32 18.01
C ALA A 25 -4.69 4.71 17.78
N THR A 26 -4.59 3.49 17.27
CA THR A 26 -3.33 2.74 17.18
C THR A 26 -2.85 2.51 15.75
N GLN A 27 -3.76 2.58 14.76
CA GLN A 27 -3.37 2.30 13.38
C GLN A 27 -2.44 3.38 12.82
N ASN A 28 -1.48 2.95 12.01
CA ASN A 28 -0.43 3.79 11.41
C ASN A 28 -0.71 4.19 9.96
N TYR A 29 -1.94 4.10 9.53
CA TYR A 29 -2.43 4.60 8.24
C TYR A 29 -3.81 5.24 8.43
N ILE A 30 -4.16 6.19 7.56
CA ILE A 30 -5.46 6.87 7.58
C ILE A 30 -6.09 6.74 6.20
N PRO A 31 -7.12 5.90 6.05
CA PRO A 31 -7.86 5.77 4.79
C PRO A 31 -8.67 7.04 4.54
N VAL A 32 -8.53 7.60 3.33
CA VAL A 32 -9.20 8.83 2.93
C VAL A 32 -9.98 8.65 1.64
N ALA A 33 -10.97 9.51 1.41
CA ALA A 33 -11.77 9.47 0.19
C ALA A 33 -10.99 9.92 -1.06
N SER A 34 -10.02 10.81 -0.87
CA SER A 34 -9.14 11.30 -1.93
C SER A 34 -7.82 11.77 -1.37
N THR A 35 -6.74 11.58 -2.10
CA THR A 35 -5.41 12.13 -1.82
C THR A 35 -5.00 13.22 -2.80
N THR A 36 -5.94 13.67 -3.65
CA THR A 36 -5.70 14.73 -4.63
C THR A 36 -5.21 15.99 -3.94
N ASN A 37 -4.09 16.51 -4.41
CA ASN A 37 -3.40 17.69 -3.89
C ASN A 37 -2.79 17.57 -2.48
N PHE A 38 -2.89 16.42 -1.81
CA PHE A 38 -2.11 16.18 -0.60
C PHE A 38 -0.62 16.08 -0.93
N SER A 39 0.20 16.69 -0.10
CA SER A 39 1.67 16.58 -0.17
C SER A 39 2.16 15.58 0.87
N THR A 40 3.25 14.89 0.59
CA THR A 40 3.93 14.02 1.57
C THR A 40 4.80 14.83 2.54
N SER A 41 5.16 14.23 3.66
CA SER A 41 6.03 14.82 4.69
C SER A 41 5.46 16.11 5.31
N VAL A 42 4.17 16.11 5.57
CA VAL A 42 3.41 17.19 6.19
C VAL A 42 2.58 16.67 7.35
N VAL A 43 1.83 17.54 7.98
CA VAL A 43 0.84 17.17 8.99
C VAL A 43 -0.57 17.43 8.49
N ALA A 44 -1.52 16.68 9.03
CA ALA A 44 -2.94 16.88 8.84
C ALA A 44 -3.67 16.89 10.19
N GLU A 45 -4.83 17.51 10.24
CA GLU A 45 -5.71 17.54 11.41
C GLU A 45 -7.00 16.81 11.09
N ILE A 46 -7.41 15.92 11.99
CA ILE A 46 -8.74 15.30 11.99
C ILE A 46 -9.63 16.22 12.80
N GLU A 47 -10.53 16.93 12.12
CA GLU A 47 -11.28 18.04 12.71
C GLU A 47 -12.16 17.64 13.89
N THR A 48 -12.84 16.49 13.80
CA THR A 48 -13.78 16.04 14.84
C THR A 48 -13.10 15.72 16.15
N THR A 49 -11.84 15.29 16.13
CA THR A 49 -11.06 14.93 17.31
C THR A 49 -10.03 15.99 17.69
N ASN A 50 -9.77 16.97 16.82
CA ASN A 50 -8.65 17.91 16.87
C ASN A 50 -7.29 17.20 16.98
N GLU A 51 -7.21 15.96 16.51
CA GLU A 51 -5.95 15.24 16.47
C GLU A 51 -5.11 15.70 15.29
N VAL A 52 -3.84 15.97 15.54
CA VAL A 52 -2.84 16.24 14.51
C VAL A 52 -2.02 14.98 14.28
N VAL A 53 -1.86 14.63 13.03
CA VAL A 53 -1.06 13.49 12.56
C VAL A 53 0.03 13.97 11.63
N SER A 54 1.20 13.35 11.68
CA SER A 54 2.20 13.49 10.63
C SER A 54 2.22 12.23 9.77
N PHE A 55 2.53 12.38 8.48
CA PHE A 55 2.67 11.25 7.56
C PHE A 55 3.77 11.54 6.55
N THR A 56 4.41 10.50 6.06
CA THR A 56 5.53 10.63 5.13
C THR A 56 5.24 10.07 3.75
N ASP A 57 4.18 9.27 3.61
CA ASP A 57 3.83 8.64 2.35
C ASP A 57 2.32 8.68 2.10
N ILE A 58 1.95 8.57 0.83
CA ILE A 58 0.58 8.44 0.35
C ILE A 58 0.51 7.17 -0.48
N SER A 59 -0.33 6.24 -0.06
CA SER A 59 -0.43 4.92 -0.67
C SER A 59 -1.80 4.70 -1.29
N GLU A 60 -1.81 3.86 -2.31
CA GLU A 60 -3.00 3.33 -2.96
C GLU A 60 -2.91 1.81 -2.99
N ASN A 61 -4.01 1.12 -2.77
CA ASN A 61 -4.06 -0.31 -2.99
C ASN A 61 -5.34 -0.69 -3.73
N ASN A 62 -5.19 -1.06 -4.98
CA ASN A 62 -6.25 -1.47 -5.89
C ASN A 62 -6.54 -2.98 -5.83
N PHE A 63 -5.82 -3.76 -5.03
CA PHE A 63 -6.29 -5.08 -4.63
C PHE A 63 -7.32 -4.96 -3.51
N LYS A 64 -8.29 -5.86 -3.51
CA LYS A 64 -9.13 -6.16 -2.34
C LYS A 64 -8.58 -7.38 -1.63
N GLN A 65 -8.94 -7.56 -0.36
CA GLN A 65 -8.53 -8.75 0.42
C GLN A 65 -7.00 -8.96 0.39
N SER A 66 -6.25 -7.89 0.61
CA SER A 66 -4.80 -7.87 0.38
C SER A 66 -3.99 -8.73 1.36
N GLN A 67 -4.63 -9.25 2.41
CA GLN A 67 -4.06 -10.16 3.40
C GLN A 67 -4.80 -11.51 3.47
N THR A 68 -5.95 -11.66 2.79
CA THR A 68 -6.87 -12.79 2.93
C THR A 68 -6.92 -13.55 1.61
N PHE A 69 -5.87 -14.33 1.32
CA PHE A 69 -5.73 -14.99 0.03
C PHE A 69 -6.58 -16.28 -0.08
N ASP A 70 -7.14 -16.76 1.01
CA ASP A 70 -8.17 -17.81 1.02
C ASP A 70 -9.54 -17.30 0.55
N ASN A 71 -9.79 -15.98 0.57
CA ASN A 71 -11.01 -15.34 0.09
C ASN A 71 -11.27 -15.63 -1.40
N GLY A 72 -12.55 -15.66 -1.81
CA GLY A 72 -12.97 -15.87 -3.19
C GLY A 72 -12.57 -14.77 -4.18
N TYR A 73 -12.11 -13.61 -3.72
CA TYR A 73 -11.47 -12.59 -4.55
C TYR A 73 -10.22 -13.13 -5.25
N TRP A 74 -9.51 -14.07 -4.61
CA TRP A 74 -8.34 -14.74 -5.17
C TRP A 74 -8.72 -16.11 -5.72
N GLN A 75 -8.72 -16.27 -7.03
CA GLN A 75 -8.91 -17.57 -7.68
C GLN A 75 -7.67 -18.44 -7.48
N LYS A 76 -7.86 -19.64 -6.97
CA LYS A 76 -6.81 -20.65 -6.78
C LYS A 76 -6.78 -21.57 -7.99
N LEU A 77 -5.63 -21.65 -8.64
CA LEU A 77 -5.38 -22.51 -9.80
C LEU A 77 -4.22 -23.46 -9.47
N ARG A 78 -4.52 -24.74 -9.30
CA ARG A 78 -3.52 -25.76 -8.89
C ARG A 78 -2.80 -25.40 -7.59
N SER A 79 -3.48 -24.70 -6.72
CA SER A 79 -2.99 -24.24 -5.41
C SER A 79 -4.05 -24.33 -4.35
N THR A 80 -3.61 -24.40 -3.12
CA THR A 80 -4.43 -24.23 -1.92
C THR A 80 -3.84 -23.12 -1.06
N VAL A 81 -4.66 -22.47 -0.27
CA VAL A 81 -4.25 -21.46 0.70
C VAL A 81 -4.69 -21.90 2.08
N THR A 82 -3.74 -21.89 3.02
CA THR A 82 -4.03 -22.01 4.45
C THR A 82 -3.91 -20.63 5.05
N ALA A 83 -5.03 -20.11 5.55
CA ALA A 83 -5.09 -18.78 6.15
C ALA A 83 -4.32 -18.73 7.48
N ASP A 84 -3.81 -17.56 7.82
CA ASP A 84 -3.21 -17.22 9.13
C ASP A 84 -2.14 -18.22 9.59
N ALA A 85 -1.32 -18.70 8.66
CA ALA A 85 -0.40 -19.83 8.88
C ALA A 85 0.89 -19.44 9.60
N THR A 86 1.25 -18.15 9.61
CA THR A 86 2.47 -17.67 10.29
C THR A 86 2.40 -16.18 10.60
N THR A 87 3.36 -15.71 11.41
CA THR A 87 3.51 -14.28 11.72
C THR A 87 3.94 -13.51 10.48
N ALA A 88 3.18 -12.47 10.16
CA ALA A 88 3.41 -11.53 9.08
C ALA A 88 4.48 -10.47 9.44
N PRO A 89 4.95 -9.66 8.46
CA PRO A 89 5.91 -8.59 8.71
C PRO A 89 5.45 -7.51 9.70
N ASP A 90 4.15 -7.33 9.89
CA ASP A 90 3.58 -6.40 10.87
C ASP A 90 3.47 -6.95 12.30
N GLY A 91 3.90 -8.21 12.50
CA GLY A 91 3.86 -8.90 13.79
C GLY A 91 2.54 -9.61 14.10
N THR A 92 1.53 -9.51 13.25
CA THR A 92 0.26 -10.22 13.41
C THR A 92 0.34 -11.64 12.82
N THR A 93 -0.54 -12.54 13.24
CA THR A 93 -0.64 -13.88 12.64
C THR A 93 -1.70 -13.85 11.53
N THR A 94 -1.37 -13.21 10.41
CA THR A 94 -2.25 -12.97 9.26
C THR A 94 -1.61 -13.35 7.92
N ALA A 95 -0.42 -13.96 7.96
CA ALA A 95 0.24 -14.39 6.73
C ALA A 95 -0.25 -15.77 6.32
N ASP A 96 -0.59 -15.92 5.04
CA ASP A 96 -1.16 -17.12 4.46
C ASP A 96 -0.07 -18.02 3.86
N GLN A 97 -0.30 -19.34 3.91
CA GLN A 97 0.52 -20.31 3.23
C GLN A 97 -0.06 -20.63 1.86
N LEU A 98 0.68 -20.32 0.80
CA LEU A 98 0.35 -20.71 -0.58
C LEU A 98 1.06 -22.02 -0.93
N THR A 99 0.29 -23.07 -1.11
CA THR A 99 0.77 -24.43 -1.38
C THR A 99 0.38 -24.85 -2.78
N GLN A 100 1.28 -25.53 -3.49
CA GLN A 100 0.93 -26.22 -4.72
C GLN A 100 0.00 -27.40 -4.42
N ALA A 101 -1.07 -27.54 -5.19
CA ALA A 101 -1.98 -28.67 -5.03
C ALA A 101 -1.31 -29.98 -5.41
N SER A 102 -1.65 -31.05 -4.69
CA SER A 102 -1.10 -32.40 -4.93
C SER A 102 -1.41 -32.90 -6.35
N GLY A 103 -0.50 -33.69 -6.91
CA GLY A 103 -0.63 -34.29 -8.24
C GLY A 103 -0.52 -33.30 -9.41
N GLN A 104 -0.09 -32.05 -9.13
CA GLN A 104 0.09 -31.04 -10.19
C GLN A 104 1.54 -30.93 -10.59
N THR A 105 1.79 -30.99 -11.90
CA THR A 105 3.12 -30.78 -12.51
C THR A 105 3.39 -29.33 -12.90
N SER A 106 2.41 -28.44 -12.75
CA SER A 106 2.54 -27.01 -13.01
C SER A 106 2.44 -26.24 -11.70
N ASN A 107 3.14 -25.13 -11.62
CA ASN A 107 3.17 -24.26 -10.45
C ASN A 107 1.76 -23.88 -9.99
N GLY A 108 1.55 -23.87 -8.68
CA GLY A 108 0.35 -23.37 -8.03
C GLY A 108 0.26 -21.85 -8.11
N LEU A 109 -0.84 -21.33 -8.65
CA LEU A 109 -1.10 -19.91 -8.89
C LEU A 109 -2.32 -19.44 -8.11
N ILE A 110 -2.24 -18.28 -7.48
CA ILE A 110 -3.42 -17.47 -7.12
C ILE A 110 -3.45 -16.21 -7.98
N GLN A 111 -4.63 -15.79 -8.38
CA GLN A 111 -4.82 -14.58 -9.18
C GLN A 111 -6.13 -13.88 -8.84
N VAL A 112 -6.23 -12.58 -9.19
CA VAL A 112 -7.49 -11.85 -9.03
C VAL A 112 -8.61 -12.53 -9.80
N SER A 113 -9.73 -12.80 -9.13
CA SER A 113 -10.92 -13.41 -9.70
C SER A 113 -11.77 -12.38 -10.47
N GLY A 114 -12.47 -12.83 -11.51
CA GLY A 114 -13.41 -11.98 -12.24
C GLY A 114 -12.74 -11.01 -13.20
N GLY A 115 -13.23 -9.79 -13.29
CA GLY A 115 -12.91 -8.82 -14.35
C GLY A 115 -11.46 -8.30 -14.42
N GLY A 116 -10.57 -8.75 -13.53
CA GLY A 116 -9.19 -8.30 -13.51
C GLY A 116 -8.98 -6.88 -12.96
N LEU A 117 -7.78 -6.36 -13.19
CA LEU A 117 -7.34 -5.03 -12.77
C LEU A 117 -7.24 -4.12 -14.00
N SER A 118 -7.60 -2.85 -13.86
CA SER A 118 -7.56 -1.89 -14.95
C SER A 118 -6.31 -1.04 -14.91
N VAL A 119 -5.72 -0.77 -16.07
CA VAL A 119 -4.60 0.15 -16.26
C VAL A 119 -4.91 1.14 -17.37
N THR A 120 -4.35 2.34 -17.27
CA THR A 120 -4.49 3.41 -18.24
C THR A 120 -3.21 3.53 -19.07
N ASN A 121 -3.35 3.74 -20.38
CA ASN A 121 -2.22 3.93 -21.29
C ASN A 121 -1.22 4.97 -20.78
N THR A 122 0.06 4.71 -20.94
CA THR A 122 1.20 5.54 -20.51
C THR A 122 1.42 5.69 -19.01
N LYS A 123 0.52 5.18 -18.17
CA LYS A 123 0.68 5.21 -16.71
C LYS A 123 1.59 4.08 -16.23
N THR A 124 2.32 4.36 -15.17
CA THR A 124 3.23 3.41 -14.54
C THR A 124 2.59 2.82 -13.29
N TYR A 125 2.69 1.51 -13.17
CA TYR A 125 2.09 0.73 -12.09
C TYR A 125 3.13 -0.12 -11.40
N THR A 126 2.93 -0.31 -10.11
CA THR A 126 3.71 -1.22 -9.28
C THR A 126 2.79 -2.28 -8.67
N ILE A 127 3.22 -3.54 -8.73
CA ILE A 127 2.64 -4.66 -8.00
C ILE A 127 3.66 -5.11 -6.98
N SER A 128 3.28 -5.23 -5.72
CA SER A 128 4.14 -5.77 -4.68
C SER A 128 3.41 -6.76 -3.78
N ILE A 129 4.18 -7.63 -3.16
CA ILE A 129 3.72 -8.61 -2.17
C ILE A 129 4.87 -8.95 -1.22
N PHE A 130 4.55 -9.23 0.02
CA PHE A 130 5.51 -9.83 0.95
C PHE A 130 5.49 -11.33 0.81
N ALA A 131 6.68 -11.94 0.75
CA ALA A 131 6.82 -13.37 0.65
C ALA A 131 7.98 -13.88 1.50
N LYS A 132 7.83 -15.10 2.00
CA LYS A 132 8.85 -15.81 2.77
C LYS A 132 8.93 -17.23 2.27
N LYS A 133 10.15 -17.78 2.15
CA LYS A 133 10.32 -19.16 1.73
C LYS A 133 9.67 -20.12 2.72
N GLY A 134 9.09 -21.18 2.19
CA GLY A 134 8.55 -22.28 2.97
C GLY A 134 9.37 -23.56 2.78
N THR A 135 8.69 -24.69 2.70
CA THR A 135 9.29 -25.99 2.49
C THR A 135 9.28 -26.33 1.00
N ASN A 136 10.41 -26.82 0.50
CA ASN A 136 10.62 -27.26 -0.88
C ASN A 136 10.30 -26.21 -1.96
N ARG A 137 10.17 -24.93 -1.59
CA ARG A 137 9.93 -23.82 -2.52
C ARG A 137 10.77 -22.61 -2.13
N ASN A 138 11.57 -22.16 -3.08
CA ASN A 138 12.47 -21.03 -2.91
C ASN A 138 12.07 -19.81 -3.74
N PHE A 139 11.09 -19.93 -4.63
CA PHE A 139 10.77 -18.86 -5.55
C PHE A 139 9.30 -18.44 -5.45
N LEU A 140 9.11 -17.13 -5.43
CA LEU A 140 7.87 -16.47 -5.80
C LEU A 140 7.96 -16.05 -7.26
N MET A 141 6.90 -16.25 -8.03
CA MET A 141 6.72 -15.59 -9.33
C MET A 141 5.55 -14.63 -9.27
N ILE A 142 5.76 -13.39 -9.68
CA ILE A 142 4.70 -12.41 -9.94
C ILE A 142 4.42 -12.40 -11.43
N LYS A 143 3.16 -12.63 -11.81
CA LYS A 143 2.68 -12.58 -13.19
C LYS A 143 1.71 -11.43 -13.37
N GLU A 144 1.84 -10.70 -14.48
CA GLU A 144 0.87 -9.68 -14.89
C GLU A 144 0.57 -9.81 -16.39
N THR A 145 -0.60 -9.32 -16.82
CA THR A 145 -1.01 -9.27 -18.23
C THR A 145 -1.47 -7.88 -18.65
N MET A 146 -1.08 -6.87 -17.89
CA MET A 146 -1.55 -5.49 -18.04
C MET A 146 -0.56 -4.59 -18.76
N GLY A 147 0.73 -4.84 -18.60
CA GLY A 147 1.76 -3.97 -19.15
C GLY A 147 1.76 -3.94 -20.68
N ARG A 148 1.91 -5.09 -21.31
CA ARG A 148 2.04 -5.23 -22.77
C ARG A 148 1.06 -6.21 -23.42
N GLY A 149 -0.01 -6.60 -22.75
CA GLY A 149 -1.04 -7.49 -23.27
C GLY A 149 -0.62 -8.96 -23.47
N THR A 150 0.66 -9.25 -23.63
CA THR A 150 1.19 -10.61 -23.76
C THR A 150 1.51 -11.26 -22.42
N GLY A 151 1.49 -10.45 -21.37
CA GLY A 151 1.85 -10.84 -20.02
C GLY A 151 3.35 -10.96 -19.78
N SER A 152 3.74 -10.72 -18.56
CA SER A 152 5.11 -10.87 -18.08
C SER A 152 5.13 -11.60 -16.74
N SER A 153 6.21 -12.29 -16.47
CA SER A 153 6.43 -13.03 -15.23
C SER A 153 7.83 -12.74 -14.72
N GLN A 154 7.93 -12.45 -13.43
CA GLN A 154 9.19 -12.22 -12.73
C GLN A 154 9.33 -13.18 -11.58
N TRP A 155 10.46 -13.88 -11.49
CA TRP A 155 10.81 -14.74 -10.36
C TRP A 155 11.65 -14.00 -9.34
N PHE A 156 11.46 -14.36 -8.09
CA PHE A 156 12.21 -13.84 -6.93
C PHE A 156 12.70 -15.02 -6.10
N ASN A 157 13.99 -15.05 -5.82
CA ASN A 157 14.60 -16.08 -4.98
C ASN A 157 14.49 -15.70 -3.50
N LEU A 158 13.57 -16.33 -2.78
CA LEU A 158 13.29 -16.09 -1.38
C LEU A 158 14.34 -16.73 -0.43
N ASN A 159 15.25 -17.54 -0.97
CA ASN A 159 16.35 -18.11 -0.17
C ASN A 159 17.55 -17.16 -0.11
N THR A 160 17.81 -16.42 -1.20
CA THR A 160 18.96 -15.52 -1.31
C THR A 160 18.59 -14.05 -1.25
N GLY A 161 17.32 -13.68 -1.39
CA GLY A 161 16.87 -12.30 -1.49
C GLY A 161 17.28 -11.65 -2.81
N ALA A 162 17.29 -12.39 -3.92
CA ALA A 162 17.71 -11.90 -5.22
C ALA A 162 16.55 -11.86 -6.22
N VAL A 163 16.54 -10.84 -7.08
CA VAL A 163 15.74 -10.83 -8.30
C VAL A 163 16.30 -11.92 -9.21
N ALA A 164 15.41 -12.74 -9.75
CA ALA A 164 15.74 -13.91 -10.58
C ALA A 164 15.28 -13.73 -12.03
N SER A 165 14.94 -14.79 -12.75
CA SER A 165 14.58 -14.74 -14.16
C SER A 165 13.31 -13.93 -14.44
N VAL A 166 13.22 -13.38 -15.65
CA VAL A 166 12.04 -12.71 -16.20
C VAL A 166 11.60 -13.35 -17.49
N SER A 167 10.30 -13.47 -17.73
CA SER A 167 9.75 -14.05 -18.98
C SER A 167 8.64 -13.15 -19.53
N PRO A 168 8.65 -12.74 -20.79
CA PRO A 168 9.76 -12.99 -21.76
C PRO A 168 11.03 -12.24 -21.34
N SER A 169 12.18 -12.84 -21.57
CA SER A 169 13.49 -12.29 -21.19
C SER A 169 13.86 -10.99 -21.91
N SER A 170 13.22 -10.73 -23.04
CA SER A 170 13.44 -9.50 -23.81
C SER A 170 12.11 -8.79 -24.05
N GLY A 171 12.13 -7.47 -23.88
CA GLY A 171 10.98 -6.62 -24.16
C GLY A 171 9.83 -6.69 -23.14
N SER A 172 10.03 -7.26 -21.97
CA SER A 172 9.01 -7.28 -20.91
C SER A 172 8.67 -5.89 -20.41
N GLY A 173 9.64 -4.96 -20.44
CA GLY A 173 9.49 -3.63 -19.88
C GLY A 173 9.30 -3.62 -18.36
N LEU A 174 9.50 -4.75 -17.69
CA LEU A 174 9.49 -4.85 -16.24
C LEU A 174 10.79 -4.33 -15.63
N THR A 175 10.67 -3.67 -14.51
CA THR A 175 11.75 -3.53 -13.55
C THR A 175 11.30 -4.11 -12.23
N SER A 176 12.22 -4.72 -11.48
CA SER A 176 11.86 -5.53 -10.32
C SER A 176 12.78 -5.24 -9.16
N THR A 177 12.26 -5.28 -7.96
CA THR A 177 13.03 -5.16 -6.72
C THR A 177 12.62 -6.24 -5.73
N ILE A 178 13.57 -6.62 -4.87
CA ILE A 178 13.36 -7.45 -3.71
C ILE A 178 14.11 -6.84 -2.54
N SER A 179 13.47 -6.65 -1.41
CA SER A 179 14.06 -6.03 -0.23
C SER A 179 13.70 -6.85 1.01
N SER A 180 14.71 -7.15 1.84
CA SER A 180 14.48 -7.83 3.12
C SER A 180 13.74 -6.89 4.09
N VAL A 181 12.76 -7.43 4.78
CA VAL A 181 12.01 -6.73 5.83
C VAL A 181 12.13 -7.42 7.20
N GLY A 182 13.10 -8.33 7.33
CA GLY A 182 13.35 -9.07 8.57
C GLY A 182 12.72 -10.46 8.60
N ASP A 183 13.11 -11.30 9.53
CA ASP A 183 12.55 -12.63 9.84
C ASP A 183 12.38 -13.57 8.63
N GLY A 184 13.23 -13.41 7.60
CA GLY A 184 13.18 -14.17 6.36
C GLY A 184 12.08 -13.72 5.39
N TRP A 185 11.40 -12.62 5.67
CA TRP A 185 10.46 -11.98 4.78
C TRP A 185 11.16 -11.04 3.80
N PHE A 186 10.62 -11.01 2.58
CA PHE A 186 11.02 -10.08 1.53
C PHE A 186 9.79 -9.38 0.96
N ARG A 187 9.90 -8.08 0.68
CA ARG A 187 8.96 -7.40 -0.19
C ARG A 187 9.45 -7.52 -1.62
N CYS A 188 8.70 -8.21 -2.46
CA CYS A 188 8.97 -8.40 -3.88
C CYS A 188 8.08 -7.46 -4.68
N SER A 189 8.63 -6.73 -5.65
CA SER A 189 7.84 -5.84 -6.50
C SER A 189 8.26 -5.89 -7.96
N ILE A 190 7.27 -5.69 -8.84
CA ILE A 190 7.46 -5.43 -10.25
C ILE A 190 6.84 -4.09 -10.61
N LYS A 191 7.50 -3.36 -11.51
CA LYS A 191 7.01 -2.12 -12.09
C LYS A 191 6.92 -2.26 -13.59
N PHE A 192 5.84 -1.75 -14.18
CA PHE A 192 5.65 -1.69 -15.62
C PHE A 192 4.91 -0.41 -16.03
N THR A 193 5.08 0.01 -17.28
CA THR A 193 4.28 1.07 -17.89
C THR A 193 3.31 0.46 -18.87
N ALA A 194 2.03 0.76 -18.75
CA ALA A 194 1.00 0.26 -19.64
C ALA A 194 1.14 0.88 -21.04
N ASP A 195 1.17 0.05 -22.07
CA ASP A 195 1.24 0.48 -23.47
C ASP A 195 -0.15 0.68 -24.12
N ALA A 196 -1.22 0.40 -23.37
CA ALA A 196 -2.60 0.68 -23.75
C ALA A 196 -3.49 0.68 -22.49
N THR A 197 -4.63 1.36 -22.54
CA THR A 197 -5.69 1.21 -21.54
C THR A 197 -6.33 -0.16 -21.70
N ARG A 198 -6.28 -0.99 -20.67
CA ARG A 198 -6.82 -2.35 -20.69
C ARG A 198 -7.14 -2.88 -19.29
N THR A 199 -7.87 -3.97 -19.26
CA THR A 199 -8.04 -4.79 -18.06
C THR A 199 -7.24 -6.08 -18.24
N GLY A 200 -6.56 -6.51 -17.17
CA GLY A 200 -5.74 -7.71 -17.19
C GLY A 200 -5.67 -8.38 -15.83
N GLN A 201 -4.86 -9.42 -15.74
CA GLN A 201 -4.72 -10.24 -14.55
C GLN A 201 -3.37 -10.01 -13.87
N CYS A 202 -3.38 -10.12 -12.56
CA CYS A 202 -2.19 -10.28 -11.74
C CYS A 202 -2.32 -11.56 -10.92
N GLY A 203 -1.21 -12.26 -10.74
CA GLY A 203 -1.18 -13.46 -9.93
C GLY A 203 0.18 -13.71 -9.29
N PHE A 204 0.13 -14.49 -8.22
CA PHE A 204 1.27 -14.91 -7.42
C PHE A 204 1.40 -16.42 -7.48
N THR A 205 2.59 -16.90 -7.76
CA THR A 205 2.83 -18.32 -8.02
C THR A 205 3.92 -18.83 -7.12
N VAL A 206 3.66 -19.96 -6.46
CA VAL A 206 4.68 -20.75 -5.78
C VAL A 206 5.48 -21.54 -6.81
N SER A 207 6.81 -21.35 -6.86
CA SER A 207 7.68 -21.98 -7.83
C SER A 207 8.83 -22.74 -7.17
N GLU A 208 9.17 -23.91 -7.73
CA GLU A 208 10.30 -24.73 -7.31
C GLU A 208 11.62 -24.14 -7.83
N ASN A 209 11.64 -23.79 -9.12
CA ASN A 209 12.86 -23.44 -9.83
C ASN A 209 12.74 -22.05 -10.48
N ASP A 210 13.90 -21.43 -10.70
CA ASP A 210 14.00 -20.15 -11.40
C ASP A 210 13.60 -20.29 -12.88
N GLY A 211 12.79 -19.34 -13.34
CA GLY A 211 12.34 -19.27 -14.74
C GLY A 211 11.44 -20.42 -15.20
N ASN A 212 11.05 -21.31 -14.31
CA ASN A 212 10.29 -22.51 -14.64
C ASN A 212 8.87 -22.44 -14.06
N THR A 213 7.88 -22.83 -14.87
CA THR A 213 6.49 -22.95 -14.47
C THR A 213 6.07 -24.39 -14.19
N SER A 214 6.98 -25.34 -14.29
CA SER A 214 6.76 -26.76 -13.98
C SER A 214 7.45 -27.13 -12.67
N ASN A 215 6.84 -28.01 -11.91
CA ASN A 215 7.39 -28.55 -10.67
C ASN A 215 7.65 -30.05 -10.85
N THR A 216 8.62 -30.55 -10.11
CA THR A 216 9.01 -31.98 -10.16
C THR A 216 8.49 -32.76 -8.96
N ASP A 217 8.12 -32.07 -7.90
CA ASP A 217 7.58 -32.66 -6.68
C ASP A 217 6.24 -32.01 -6.25
N ASP A 218 5.57 -32.65 -5.32
CA ASP A 218 4.30 -32.19 -4.76
C ASP A 218 4.47 -31.38 -3.48
N GLN A 219 3.48 -30.52 -3.18
CA GLN A 219 3.18 -29.96 -1.87
C GLN A 219 4.22 -28.99 -1.26
N GLY A 220 5.10 -28.43 -2.05
CA GLY A 220 5.91 -27.32 -1.57
C GLY A 220 5.11 -26.02 -1.45
N PHE A 221 5.50 -25.16 -0.53
CA PHE A 221 4.78 -23.92 -0.25
C PHE A 221 5.72 -22.75 0.03
N ILE A 222 5.17 -21.56 -0.10
CA ILE A 222 5.72 -20.29 0.41
C ILE A 222 4.69 -19.62 1.32
N TYR A 223 5.13 -18.68 2.14
CA TYR A 223 4.23 -17.78 2.84
C TYR A 223 4.10 -16.47 2.06
N ILE A 224 2.90 -15.90 2.06
CA ILE A 224 2.57 -14.65 1.39
C ILE A 224 1.74 -13.75 2.30
N TRP A 225 1.89 -12.44 2.14
CA TRP A 225 1.16 -11.43 2.88
C TRP A 225 1.18 -10.09 2.16
N GLY A 226 0.16 -9.26 2.35
CA GLY A 226 0.21 -7.84 2.02
C GLY A 226 0.41 -7.53 0.53
N ALA A 227 -0.47 -8.02 -0.35
CA ALA A 227 -0.44 -7.67 -1.77
C ALA A 227 -0.89 -6.22 -2.00
N GLN A 228 -0.19 -5.48 -2.87
CA GLN A 228 -0.52 -4.10 -3.23
C GLN A 228 -0.37 -3.89 -4.73
N PHE A 229 -1.35 -3.21 -5.34
CA PHE A 229 -1.34 -2.74 -6.72
C PHE A 229 -1.68 -1.26 -6.76
N GLU A 230 -0.81 -0.46 -7.33
CA GLU A 230 -0.88 1.00 -7.26
C GLU A 230 -0.40 1.67 -8.55
N GLU A 231 -0.93 2.85 -8.88
CA GLU A 231 -0.37 3.73 -9.92
C GLU A 231 0.82 4.50 -9.32
N ALA A 232 1.98 3.85 -9.32
CA ALA A 232 3.21 4.40 -8.73
C ALA A 232 4.44 3.85 -9.45
N SER A 233 5.56 4.57 -9.36
CA SER A 233 6.85 4.15 -9.93
C SER A 233 7.68 3.26 -8.99
N THR A 234 7.29 3.15 -7.73
CA THR A 234 7.89 2.31 -6.69
C THR A 234 6.81 1.82 -5.76
N ALA A 235 7.04 0.70 -5.07
CA ALA A 235 6.13 0.25 -4.04
C ALA A 235 6.14 1.26 -2.87
N SER A 236 4.99 1.87 -2.61
CA SER A 236 4.74 2.74 -1.45
C SER A 236 4.57 1.92 -0.16
N THR A 237 4.42 2.58 0.97
CA THR A 237 4.10 1.88 2.23
C THR A 237 2.83 1.06 2.08
N TYR A 238 2.85 -0.15 2.63
CA TYR A 238 1.73 -1.09 2.47
C TYR A 238 0.45 -0.56 3.13
N LEU A 239 -0.62 -0.50 2.34
CA LEU A 239 -1.96 -0.11 2.76
C LEU A 239 -2.88 -1.34 2.74
N PRO A 240 -3.29 -1.87 3.90
CA PRO A 240 -4.14 -3.06 3.96
C PRO A 240 -5.55 -2.78 3.45
N THR A 241 -6.09 -3.72 2.70
CA THR A 241 -7.46 -3.65 2.16
C THR A 241 -8.27 -4.89 2.52
N THR A 242 -9.58 -4.70 2.64
CA THR A 242 -10.57 -5.77 2.81
C THR A 242 -11.49 -5.84 1.59
N SER A 243 -12.75 -5.52 1.72
CA SER A 243 -13.74 -5.60 0.64
C SER A 243 -13.66 -4.48 -0.40
N SER A 244 -12.91 -3.41 -0.12
CA SER A 244 -12.77 -2.24 -0.98
C SER A 244 -11.31 -1.93 -1.26
N VAL A 245 -11.05 -1.30 -2.39
CA VAL A 245 -9.78 -0.61 -2.67
C VAL A 245 -9.66 0.61 -1.77
N LEU A 246 -8.44 1.02 -1.43
CA LEU A 246 -8.20 2.16 -0.55
C LEU A 246 -7.11 3.08 -1.14
N VAL A 247 -7.25 4.36 -0.82
CA VAL A 247 -6.17 5.34 -0.83
C VAL A 247 -6.02 5.88 0.59
N GLY A 248 -4.81 6.27 0.99
CA GLY A 248 -4.60 6.71 2.36
C GLY A 248 -3.26 7.37 2.61
N LEU A 249 -3.22 8.08 3.73
CA LEU A 249 -1.98 8.57 4.32
C LEU A 249 -1.33 7.41 5.06
N THR A 250 -0.04 7.20 4.85
CA THR A 250 0.71 6.08 5.43
C THR A 250 2.00 6.55 6.09
N ASP A 251 2.64 5.66 6.86
CA ASP A 251 3.71 6.02 7.79
C ASP A 251 3.26 7.15 8.73
N VAL A 252 2.07 6.97 9.29
CA VAL A 252 1.42 7.97 10.14
C VAL A 252 1.94 7.87 11.56
N THR A 253 2.37 9.02 12.10
CA THR A 253 2.54 9.20 13.55
C THR A 253 1.33 9.93 14.09
N ARG A 254 0.65 9.30 15.04
CA ARG A 254 -0.59 9.78 15.66
C ARG A 254 -0.30 10.73 16.82
N GLY A 255 -1.22 11.66 17.07
CA GLY A 255 -1.17 12.52 18.25
C GLY A 255 0.04 13.45 18.34
N VAL A 256 0.54 13.96 17.20
CA VAL A 256 1.68 14.90 17.19
C VAL A 256 1.27 16.31 17.64
N ASN A 257 2.25 17.18 17.85
CA ASN A 257 2.05 18.58 18.27
C ASN A 257 1.23 18.75 19.56
N GLY A 258 1.39 17.81 20.50
CA GLY A 258 0.71 17.86 21.79
C GLY A 258 -0.77 17.43 21.75
N THR A 259 -1.24 16.87 20.65
CA THR A 259 -2.57 16.26 20.57
C THR A 259 -2.53 14.79 21.02
N THR A 260 -3.67 14.17 21.17
CA THR A 260 -3.79 12.75 21.56
C THR A 260 -4.46 11.97 20.46
N ALA A 261 -3.91 10.79 20.15
CA ALA A 261 -4.51 9.86 19.20
C ALA A 261 -5.91 9.44 19.66
N ALA A 262 -6.87 9.52 18.76
CA ALA A 262 -8.27 9.24 19.04
C ALA A 262 -8.92 8.40 17.93
N THR A 263 -10.03 7.76 18.24
CA THR A 263 -10.87 7.12 17.23
C THR A 263 -11.62 8.19 16.43
N ALA A 264 -11.76 7.98 15.14
CA ALA A 264 -12.57 8.82 14.26
C ALA A 264 -13.39 7.98 13.30
N SER A 265 -14.49 8.54 12.80
CA SER A 265 -15.45 7.82 12.00
C SER A 265 -15.29 8.10 10.50
N SER A 266 -15.73 7.18 9.67
CA SER A 266 -15.88 7.42 8.23
C SER A 266 -16.76 8.66 7.99
N GLY A 267 -16.30 9.55 7.11
CA GLY A 267 -16.94 10.83 6.84
C GLY A 267 -16.38 12.01 7.64
N ASP A 268 -15.60 11.77 8.71
CA ASP A 268 -14.94 12.86 9.44
C ASP A 268 -13.93 13.58 8.52
N SER A 269 -13.90 14.91 8.62
CA SER A 269 -12.97 15.72 7.81
C SER A 269 -11.53 15.58 8.29
N ILE A 270 -10.61 15.50 7.35
CA ILE A 270 -9.17 15.59 7.58
C ILE A 270 -8.59 16.67 6.65
N GLN A 271 -7.81 17.56 7.20
CA GLN A 271 -7.24 18.71 6.49
C GLN A 271 -5.73 18.72 6.61
N GLN A 272 -5.05 18.91 5.48
CA GLN A 272 -3.60 19.14 5.48
C GLN A 272 -3.31 20.52 6.07
N LEU A 273 -2.46 20.56 7.09
CA LEU A 273 -2.05 21.82 7.72
C LEU A 273 -0.95 22.50 6.89
N PRO A 274 -0.97 23.85 6.78
CA PRO A 274 0.10 24.60 6.14
C PRO A 274 1.43 24.38 6.87
N TYR A 275 2.51 24.34 6.12
CA TYR A 275 3.88 24.12 6.65
C TYR A 275 4.27 25.05 7.81
N ALA A 276 3.72 26.25 7.86
CA ALA A 276 3.97 27.23 8.93
C ALA A 276 3.51 26.78 10.32
N LEU A 277 2.65 25.76 10.42
CA LEU A 277 2.17 25.21 11.69
C LEU A 277 2.98 23.99 12.18
N LEU A 278 3.95 23.54 11.41
CA LEU A 278 4.75 22.33 11.70
C LEU A 278 5.77 22.50 12.82
N ASN A 279 6.08 23.72 13.27
CA ASN A 279 7.18 24.00 14.21
C ASN A 279 6.69 24.75 15.46
N VAL A 280 5.69 24.22 16.15
CA VAL A 280 5.10 24.93 17.32
C VAL A 280 5.84 24.66 18.64
N ASP A 281 6.88 23.86 18.67
CA ASP A 281 7.77 23.76 19.86
C ASP A 281 8.81 24.89 19.95
N MET A 282 8.86 25.76 18.95
CA MET A 282 9.60 27.00 19.06
C MET A 282 8.62 28.16 19.27
N PRO A 283 8.88 29.10 20.19
CA PRO A 283 8.09 30.31 20.25
C PRO A 283 8.25 31.10 18.96
N VAL A 284 7.37 30.84 17.99
CA VAL A 284 7.35 31.56 16.73
C VAL A 284 6.89 32.98 17.04
N ARG A 285 7.84 33.88 17.09
CA ARG A 285 7.56 35.29 17.10
C ARG A 285 7.16 35.67 15.67
N LEU A 286 5.87 35.66 15.38
CA LEU A 286 5.33 36.19 14.12
C LEU A 286 5.52 37.70 14.15
N THR A 287 6.64 38.20 13.62
CA THR A 287 6.83 39.63 13.36
C THR A 287 6.25 39.95 11.99
N GLY A 288 5.24 40.80 11.95
CA GLY A 288 4.66 41.31 10.71
C GLY A 288 3.28 40.75 10.33
N LEU A 289 2.63 39.95 11.17
CA LEU A 289 1.23 39.59 10.96
C LEU A 289 0.34 40.76 11.40
N SER A 290 -0.18 41.53 10.47
CA SER A 290 -1.26 42.46 10.74
C SER A 290 -2.60 41.74 10.62
N VAL A 291 -3.28 41.52 11.74
CA VAL A 291 -4.68 41.09 11.74
C VAL A 291 -5.53 42.35 11.75
N SER A 292 -6.15 42.69 10.62
CA SER A 292 -7.17 43.71 10.62
C SER A 292 -8.50 43.04 10.99
N SER A 293 -9.02 43.36 12.15
CA SER A 293 -10.40 43.07 12.49
C SER A 293 -11.27 44.20 11.89
N ASP A 294 -12.22 43.84 11.05
CA ASP A 294 -13.41 44.65 10.65
C ASP A 294 -13.24 46.16 10.43
N GLY A 295 -12.07 46.63 10.17
CA GLY A 295 -11.79 48.03 9.86
C GLY A 295 -11.74 48.99 11.05
N THR A 296 -11.72 48.51 12.28
CA THR A 296 -11.75 49.39 13.50
C THR A 296 -10.50 49.37 14.34
N GLY A 297 -9.38 48.76 13.89
CA GLY A 297 -8.10 48.86 14.59
C GLY A 297 -7.18 47.65 14.42
N ALA A 298 -5.88 47.87 14.62
CA ALA A 298 -4.88 46.82 14.65
C ALA A 298 -5.07 45.93 15.87
N GLY A 299 -5.43 44.68 15.67
CA GLY A 299 -5.41 43.68 16.73
C GLY A 299 -3.97 43.47 17.22
N ARG A 300 -3.73 43.50 18.51
CA ARG A 300 -2.47 43.07 19.13
C ARG A 300 -2.53 41.57 19.40
N LEU A 301 -1.52 40.84 18.95
CA LEU A 301 -1.24 39.50 19.38
C LEU A 301 -0.77 39.47 20.83
#